data_206c2f2b5173e48bec85b8f240c31bac
#
_entry.id   206c2f2b5173e48bec85b8f240c31bac
#
_cell.length_a   1.000
_cell.length_b   1.000
_cell.length_c   1.000
_cell.angle_alpha   90.00
_cell.angle_beta   90.00
_cell.angle_gamma   90.00
#
_symmetry.space_group_name_H-M   'P 1'
#
loop_
_entity.id
_entity.type
_entity.pdbx_description
1 polymer ?
#
loop_
_entity_poly.entity_id
_entity_poly.type
_entity_poly.pdbx_seq_one_letter_code
_entity_poly.pdbx_strand_id
1 'polypeptide(L)'
;GGWSWGGDGARPPALWHCILRSLAIALAAVASLAAGASFAQSYPSKPVRVIVPFAPGGGSDITARVFSNKLSEYFGQQFVVDNRGGAAGLIGMELTARAPADGYVIMMMSASFAATSAVQQPAFDPINAIGPVAEFGYTPFVLTVHPSLPAKTTKELIALARTTKGGLSYAGSGTGGATHLATELFSSMAKIKMVAIQYKSTGAAMADLLSGQVPVIVGSLLPVTPHLSTGKLRALAVTTAKRWHTLPKLPTVAETVP
;
A
#
# COMPACT_ATOMS: atom_id res chain seq x y z
N GLY A 1 45.96 80.84 -35.52
CA GLY A 1 44.56 80.72 -35.15
C GLY A 1 44.24 79.38 -34.55
N GLY A 2 44.39 79.15 -33.24
CA GLY A 2 44.05 77.95 -32.58
C GLY A 2 42.77 78.13 -31.76
N TRP A 3 41.77 77.37 -32.04
CA TRP A 3 40.54 77.28 -31.23
C TRP A 3 40.66 76.11 -30.26
N SER A 4 40.84 76.39 -28.97
CA SER A 4 40.73 75.39 -27.90
C SER A 4 39.29 75.31 -27.41
N TRP A 5 38.69 74.17 -27.57
CA TRP A 5 37.41 73.87 -26.94
C TRP A 5 37.67 73.39 -25.50
N GLY A 6 37.44 74.31 -24.56
CA GLY A 6 37.37 73.94 -23.14
C GLY A 6 36.04 73.22 -22.88
N GLY A 7 36.10 71.95 -22.79
CA GLY A 7 34.94 71.17 -22.37
C GLY A 7 34.80 71.20 -20.84
N ASP A 8 33.96 72.11 -20.32
CA ASP A 8 33.52 72.10 -18.94
C ASP A 8 32.67 70.87 -18.71
N GLY A 9 33.31 69.88 -18.15
CA GLY A 9 32.63 68.64 -17.67
C GLY A 9 31.71 68.94 -16.49
N ALA A 10 30.54 69.48 -16.80
CA ALA A 10 29.50 69.71 -15.79
C ALA A 10 29.18 68.39 -15.10
N ARG A 11 29.66 68.22 -13.87
CA ARG A 11 29.25 67.06 -13.00
C ARG A 11 27.76 67.20 -12.75
N PRO A 12 26.97 66.14 -12.94
CA PRO A 12 25.55 66.22 -12.70
C PRO A 12 25.30 66.57 -11.22
N PRO A 13 24.32 67.47 -10.95
CA PRO A 13 24.05 67.95 -9.60
C PRO A 13 23.77 66.78 -8.66
N ALA A 14 24.26 66.86 -7.41
CA ALA A 14 24.15 65.80 -6.37
C ALA A 14 22.72 65.29 -6.19
N LEU A 15 21.70 65.98 -6.52
CA LEU A 15 20.28 65.63 -6.54
C LEU A 15 19.98 64.48 -7.46
N TRP A 16 20.64 64.34 -8.60
CA TRP A 16 20.43 63.23 -9.52
C TRP A 16 20.88 61.90 -8.94
N HIS A 17 21.96 61.89 -8.16
CA HIS A 17 22.42 60.66 -7.47
C HIS A 17 21.48 60.22 -6.36
N CYS A 18 20.86 61.19 -5.65
CA CYS A 18 19.84 60.88 -4.63
C CYS A 18 18.58 60.29 -5.27
N ILE A 19 18.11 60.86 -6.36
CA ILE A 19 16.91 60.38 -7.09
C ILE A 19 17.15 58.97 -7.65
N LEU A 20 18.29 58.73 -8.31
CA LEU A 20 18.63 57.39 -8.84
C LEU A 20 18.76 56.33 -7.74
N ARG A 21 19.35 56.67 -6.58
CA ARG A 21 19.43 55.76 -5.43
C ARG A 21 18.06 55.46 -4.84
N SER A 22 17.19 56.47 -4.72
CA SER A 22 15.82 56.27 -4.22
C SER A 22 14.99 55.39 -5.17
N LEU A 23 15.13 55.57 -6.49
CA LEU A 23 14.47 54.75 -7.50
C LEU A 23 14.99 53.30 -7.46
N ALA A 24 16.30 53.11 -7.33
CA ALA A 24 16.91 51.78 -7.23
C ALA A 24 16.45 51.03 -5.96
N ILE A 25 16.34 51.74 -4.83
CA ILE A 25 15.84 51.15 -3.58
C ILE A 25 14.35 50.80 -3.70
N ALA A 26 13.54 51.65 -4.32
CA ALA A 26 12.12 51.39 -4.56
C ALA A 26 11.92 50.22 -5.51
N LEU A 27 12.71 50.11 -6.60
CA LEU A 27 12.68 48.97 -7.52
C LEU A 27 13.10 47.65 -6.83
N ALA A 28 14.13 47.70 -5.99
CA ALA A 28 14.59 46.54 -5.22
C ALA A 28 13.55 46.11 -4.19
N ALA A 29 12.85 47.04 -3.54
CA ALA A 29 11.76 46.73 -2.62
C ALA A 29 10.56 46.09 -3.33
N VAL A 30 10.17 46.60 -4.51
CA VAL A 30 9.10 45.99 -5.33
C VAL A 30 9.49 44.62 -5.85
N ALA A 31 10.74 44.43 -6.28
CA ALA A 31 11.24 43.11 -6.70
C ALA A 31 11.28 42.11 -5.54
N SER A 32 11.62 42.57 -4.31
CA SER A 32 11.61 41.71 -3.11
C SER A 32 10.19 41.33 -2.69
N LEU A 33 9.20 42.19 -2.83
CA LEU A 33 7.79 41.87 -2.58
C LEU A 33 7.20 40.94 -3.65
N ALA A 34 7.61 41.06 -4.90
CA ALA A 34 7.20 40.15 -5.98
C ALA A 34 7.81 38.73 -5.85
N ALA A 35 9.05 38.64 -5.32
CA ALA A 35 9.69 37.36 -5.06
C ALA A 35 9.04 36.56 -3.90
N GLY A 36 8.31 37.24 -2.98
CA GLY A 36 7.61 36.61 -1.87
C GLY A 36 6.26 35.95 -2.22
N ALA A 37 5.73 36.22 -3.42
CA ALA A 37 4.52 35.55 -3.93
C ALA A 37 4.85 34.22 -4.62
N SER A 38 5.60 33.34 -3.93
CA SER A 38 5.59 31.92 -4.26
C SER A 38 4.18 31.43 -3.99
N PHE A 39 3.35 31.36 -5.02
CA PHE A 39 2.08 30.64 -4.96
C PHE A 39 2.45 29.22 -4.54
N ALA A 40 2.16 28.86 -3.28
CA ALA A 40 2.23 27.49 -2.85
C ALA A 40 1.34 26.71 -3.82
N GLN A 41 1.96 25.93 -4.71
CA GLN A 41 1.19 25.11 -5.65
C GLN A 41 0.29 24.22 -4.82
N SER A 42 -1.03 24.34 -5.04
CA SER A 42 -1.99 23.49 -4.33
C SER A 42 -1.67 22.04 -4.60
N TYR A 43 -1.36 21.30 -3.54
CA TYR A 43 -1.17 19.85 -3.63
C TYR A 43 -2.52 19.14 -3.53
N PRO A 44 -2.78 18.14 -4.39
CA PRO A 44 -2.03 17.76 -5.59
C PRO A 44 -2.39 18.62 -6.81
N SER A 45 -1.38 19.03 -7.60
CA SER A 45 -1.57 19.76 -8.87
C SER A 45 -1.56 18.85 -10.12
N LYS A 46 -1.23 17.58 -9.95
CA LYS A 46 -1.17 16.52 -10.97
C LYS A 46 -1.63 15.18 -10.37
N PRO A 47 -1.92 14.15 -11.18
CA PRO A 47 -2.32 12.85 -10.68
C PRO A 47 -1.34 12.25 -9.69
N VAL A 48 -1.88 11.62 -8.63
CA VAL A 48 -1.13 10.88 -7.60
C VAL A 48 -1.18 9.40 -7.93
N ARG A 49 -0.02 8.75 -7.95
CA ARG A 49 0.11 7.31 -8.19
C ARG A 49 0.02 6.55 -6.89
N VAL A 50 -0.94 5.62 -6.80
CA VAL A 50 -1.17 4.77 -5.63
C VAL A 50 -0.64 3.37 -5.92
N ILE A 51 0.56 3.06 -5.45
CA ILE A 51 1.18 1.74 -5.62
C ILE A 51 0.46 0.73 -4.75
N VAL A 52 -0.01 -0.35 -5.36
CA VAL A 52 -0.49 -1.55 -4.68
C VAL A 52 0.50 -2.68 -4.94
N PRO A 53 1.24 -3.17 -3.93
CA PRO A 53 2.32 -4.15 -4.11
C PRO A 53 1.82 -5.58 -4.34
N PHE A 54 0.61 -5.73 -4.88
CA PHE A 54 -0.05 -7.00 -5.19
C PHE A 54 -0.84 -6.91 -6.49
N ALA A 55 -1.12 -8.06 -7.10
CA ALA A 55 -1.99 -8.15 -8.26
C ALA A 55 -3.43 -7.69 -7.92
N PRO A 56 -4.20 -7.23 -8.92
CA PRO A 56 -5.59 -6.80 -8.73
C PRO A 56 -6.48 -7.85 -8.06
N GLY A 57 -7.58 -7.39 -7.43
CA GLY A 57 -8.61 -8.23 -6.81
C GLY A 57 -8.28 -8.72 -5.39
N GLY A 58 -7.07 -8.45 -4.87
CA GLY A 58 -6.74 -8.70 -3.46
C GLY A 58 -7.28 -7.62 -2.51
N GLY A 59 -7.22 -7.89 -1.19
CA GLY A 59 -7.73 -6.95 -0.18
C GLY A 59 -7.12 -5.56 -0.28
N SER A 60 -5.80 -5.46 -0.49
CA SER A 60 -5.11 -4.17 -0.67
C SER A 60 -5.58 -3.41 -1.92
N ASP A 61 -5.85 -4.12 -3.03
CA ASP A 61 -6.34 -3.51 -4.26
C ASP A 61 -7.76 -2.97 -4.09
N ILE A 62 -8.66 -3.77 -3.51
CA ILE A 62 -10.05 -3.35 -3.25
C ILE A 62 -10.05 -2.10 -2.36
N THR A 63 -9.28 -2.12 -1.27
CA THR A 63 -9.16 -0.98 -0.36
C THR A 63 -8.58 0.25 -1.08
N ALA A 64 -7.48 0.07 -1.83
CA ALA A 64 -6.83 1.16 -2.57
C ALA A 64 -7.80 1.84 -3.54
N ARG A 65 -8.61 1.09 -4.27
CA ARG A 65 -9.60 1.65 -5.21
C ARG A 65 -10.69 2.47 -4.52
N VAL A 66 -11.20 1.98 -3.38
CA VAL A 66 -12.20 2.73 -2.59
C VAL A 66 -11.63 4.05 -2.13
N PHE A 67 -10.43 4.06 -1.55
CA PHE A 67 -9.77 5.29 -1.08
C PHE A 67 -9.36 6.20 -2.22
N SER A 68 -8.78 5.67 -3.30
CA SER A 68 -8.37 6.46 -4.46
C SER A 68 -9.54 7.20 -5.08
N ASN A 69 -10.72 6.57 -5.20
CA ASN A 69 -11.92 7.23 -5.68
C ASN A 69 -12.32 8.39 -4.77
N LYS A 70 -12.35 8.17 -3.45
CA LYS A 70 -12.71 9.22 -2.48
C LYS A 70 -11.68 10.35 -2.41
N LEU A 71 -10.40 10.05 -2.50
CA LEU A 71 -9.35 11.06 -2.57
C LEU A 71 -9.46 11.86 -3.87
N SER A 72 -9.75 11.21 -5.00
CA SER A 72 -9.96 11.89 -6.27
C SER A 72 -11.14 12.85 -6.24
N GLU A 73 -12.26 12.44 -5.64
CA GLU A 73 -13.44 13.30 -5.40
C GLU A 73 -13.08 14.52 -4.52
N TYR A 74 -12.34 14.29 -3.43
CA TYR A 74 -12.00 15.32 -2.45
C TYR A 74 -11.00 16.35 -2.98
N PHE A 75 -9.93 15.88 -3.64
CA PHE A 75 -8.83 16.75 -4.10
C PHE A 75 -9.03 17.30 -5.51
N GLY A 76 -10.01 16.83 -6.28
CA GLY A 76 -10.21 17.21 -7.69
C GLY A 76 -9.08 16.76 -8.62
N GLN A 77 -8.21 15.85 -8.17
CA GLN A 77 -7.11 15.25 -8.93
C GLN A 77 -7.20 13.73 -8.89
N GLN A 78 -6.74 13.07 -9.96
CA GLN A 78 -6.81 11.62 -10.04
C GLN A 78 -5.82 10.93 -9.09
N PHE A 79 -6.31 9.98 -8.29
CA PHE A 79 -5.50 9.03 -7.54
C PHE A 79 -5.53 7.69 -8.29
N VAL A 80 -4.44 7.39 -9.00
CA VAL A 80 -4.40 6.26 -9.95
C VAL A 80 -3.80 5.03 -9.29
N VAL A 81 -4.60 3.96 -9.14
CA VAL A 81 -4.13 2.68 -8.61
C VAL A 81 -3.24 1.99 -9.62
N ASP A 82 -2.01 1.66 -9.21
CA ASP A 82 -1.00 0.97 -9.98
C ASP A 82 -0.54 -0.30 -9.27
N ASN A 83 -0.98 -1.44 -9.76
CA ASN A 83 -0.66 -2.75 -9.19
C ASN A 83 0.75 -3.22 -9.61
N ARG A 84 1.67 -3.34 -8.64
CA ARG A 84 3.07 -3.78 -8.81
C ARG A 84 3.35 -5.00 -7.95
N GLY A 85 2.67 -6.10 -8.29
CA GLY A 85 2.81 -7.36 -7.58
C GLY A 85 4.06 -8.14 -7.96
N GLY A 86 4.56 -8.94 -7.02
CA GLY A 86 5.67 -9.88 -7.16
C GLY A 86 6.55 -9.90 -5.91
N ALA A 87 7.26 -11.01 -5.68
CA ALA A 87 8.12 -11.24 -4.51
C ALA A 87 7.43 -10.87 -3.18
N ALA A 88 6.19 -11.34 -2.96
CA ALA A 88 5.37 -11.02 -1.78
C ALA A 88 5.18 -9.49 -1.52
N GLY A 89 5.23 -8.68 -2.57
CA GLY A 89 5.07 -7.22 -2.52
C GLY A 89 6.39 -6.44 -2.61
N LEU A 90 7.54 -7.09 -2.54
CA LEU A 90 8.84 -6.42 -2.51
C LEU A 90 9.06 -5.50 -3.73
N ILE A 91 8.60 -5.90 -4.93
CA ILE A 91 8.73 -5.08 -6.14
C ILE A 91 8.04 -3.73 -5.98
N GLY A 92 6.80 -3.71 -5.50
CA GLY A 92 6.06 -2.47 -5.25
C GLY A 92 6.64 -1.62 -4.12
N MET A 93 7.17 -2.28 -3.08
CA MET A 93 7.85 -1.62 -1.96
C MET A 93 9.13 -0.91 -2.42
N GLU A 94 10.00 -1.57 -3.19
CA GLU A 94 11.23 -0.97 -3.72
C GLU A 94 10.95 0.17 -4.68
N LEU A 95 9.92 0.04 -5.53
CA LEU A 95 9.50 1.10 -6.44
C LEU A 95 9.06 2.34 -5.65
N THR A 96 8.33 2.16 -4.55
CA THR A 96 7.90 3.27 -3.69
C THR A 96 9.08 3.88 -2.94
N ALA A 97 9.98 3.07 -2.38
CA ALA A 97 11.15 3.54 -1.64
C ALA A 97 12.12 4.37 -2.50
N ARG A 98 12.15 4.10 -3.83
CA ARG A 98 12.98 4.85 -4.80
C ARG A 98 12.26 6.05 -5.43
N ALA A 99 10.97 6.24 -5.17
CA ALA A 99 10.22 7.35 -5.73
C ALA A 99 10.62 8.68 -5.07
N PRO A 100 10.47 9.82 -5.77
CA PRO A 100 10.62 11.13 -5.14
C PRO A 100 9.68 11.29 -3.95
N ALA A 101 10.17 11.87 -2.85
CA ALA A 101 9.39 12.10 -1.63
C ALA A 101 8.53 13.40 -1.75
N ASP A 102 7.85 13.57 -2.88
CA ASP A 102 7.04 14.75 -3.22
C ASP A 102 5.53 14.53 -3.00
N GLY A 103 5.15 13.34 -2.50
CA GLY A 103 3.75 12.97 -2.24
C GLY A 103 2.99 12.47 -3.47
N TYR A 104 3.56 12.48 -4.69
CA TYR A 104 2.87 12.00 -5.90
C TYR A 104 2.99 10.50 -6.14
N VAL A 105 3.78 9.80 -5.33
CA VAL A 105 3.79 8.34 -5.23
C VAL A 105 3.52 7.95 -3.80
N ILE A 106 2.39 7.30 -3.57
CA ILE A 106 2.01 6.75 -2.27
C ILE A 106 1.79 5.24 -2.41
N MET A 107 1.86 4.50 -1.32
CA MET A 107 1.67 3.05 -1.34
C MET A 107 0.56 2.61 -0.40
N MET A 108 -0.29 1.71 -0.85
CA MET A 108 -1.22 0.97 0.01
C MET A 108 -0.46 -0.16 0.71
N MET A 109 -0.05 0.12 1.94
CA MET A 109 0.68 -0.83 2.78
C MET A 109 -0.26 -1.85 3.43
N SER A 110 0.23 -3.06 3.63
CA SER A 110 -0.46 -4.13 4.38
C SER A 110 0.51 -4.81 5.35
N ALA A 111 0.02 -5.73 6.18
CA ALA A 111 0.85 -6.53 7.08
C ALA A 111 2.01 -7.26 6.37
N SER A 112 1.88 -7.53 5.06
CA SER A 112 2.96 -8.13 4.28
C SER A 112 4.18 -7.22 4.15
N PHE A 113 4.06 -5.91 4.34
CA PHE A 113 5.23 -5.03 4.33
C PHE A 113 6.24 -5.45 5.42
N ALA A 114 5.80 -5.53 6.66
CA ALA A 114 6.67 -5.95 7.76
C ALA A 114 7.14 -7.41 7.61
N ALA A 115 6.22 -8.32 7.26
CA ALA A 115 6.51 -9.73 7.09
C ALA A 115 7.56 -9.97 5.99
N THR A 116 7.34 -9.41 4.80
CA THR A 116 8.25 -9.57 3.65
C THR A 116 9.61 -8.92 3.94
N SER A 117 9.62 -7.72 4.54
CA SER A 117 10.86 -7.02 4.89
C SER A 117 11.72 -7.80 5.88
N ALA A 118 11.09 -8.46 6.86
CA ALA A 118 11.80 -9.29 7.83
C ALA A 118 12.40 -10.57 7.21
N VAL A 119 11.70 -11.17 6.23
CA VAL A 119 12.11 -12.46 5.63
C VAL A 119 13.04 -12.28 4.43
N GLN A 120 12.78 -11.31 3.55
CA GLN A 120 13.48 -11.17 2.27
C GLN A 120 14.62 -10.15 2.27
N GLN A 121 14.81 -9.39 3.36
CA GLN A 121 15.89 -8.40 3.51
C GLN A 121 15.99 -7.47 2.30
N PRO A 122 15.06 -6.51 2.11
CA PRO A 122 15.04 -5.63 0.94
C PRO A 122 16.31 -4.80 0.82
N ALA A 123 16.64 -4.37 -0.41
CA ALA A 123 17.79 -3.51 -0.68
C ALA A 123 17.60 -2.04 -0.25
N PHE A 124 16.55 -1.73 0.50
CA PHE A 124 16.25 -0.42 1.08
C PHE A 124 15.97 -0.58 2.58
N ASP A 125 16.10 0.50 3.35
CA ASP A 125 15.73 0.52 4.76
C ASP A 125 14.19 0.57 4.90
N PRO A 126 13.54 -0.53 5.33
CA PRO A 126 12.07 -0.57 5.39
C PRO A 126 11.47 0.33 6.49
N ILE A 127 12.28 0.80 7.44
CA ILE A 127 11.82 1.68 8.52
C ILE A 127 11.84 3.14 8.08
N ASN A 128 12.91 3.57 7.38
CA ASN A 128 13.13 4.98 7.10
C ASN A 128 12.88 5.39 5.63
N ALA A 129 12.84 4.43 4.69
CA ALA A 129 12.70 4.76 3.27
C ALA A 129 11.27 5.12 2.84
N ILE A 130 10.26 4.71 3.61
CA ILE A 130 8.85 4.98 3.30
C ILE A 130 8.17 5.57 4.54
N GLY A 131 7.84 6.86 4.48
CA GLY A 131 7.15 7.56 5.56
C GLY A 131 5.68 7.12 5.68
N PRO A 132 5.17 6.79 6.88
CA PRO A 132 3.75 6.52 7.09
C PRO A 132 2.93 7.80 6.92
N VAL A 133 1.78 7.71 6.24
CA VAL A 133 0.86 8.84 6.02
C VAL A 133 -0.36 8.74 6.92
N ALA A 134 -1.09 7.62 6.83
CA ALA A 134 -2.29 7.38 7.64
C ALA A 134 -2.57 5.89 7.76
N GLU A 135 -3.18 5.49 8.87
CA GLU A 135 -3.77 4.18 9.05
C GLU A 135 -5.26 4.25 8.72
N PHE A 136 -5.72 3.42 7.78
CA PHE A 136 -7.15 3.36 7.41
C PHE A 136 -7.97 2.44 8.30
N GLY A 137 -7.30 1.54 9.01
CA GLY A 137 -7.90 0.50 9.83
C GLY A 137 -7.27 -0.86 9.58
N TYR A 138 -7.93 -1.89 10.10
CA TYR A 138 -7.46 -3.27 10.01
C TYR A 138 -8.62 -4.20 9.62
N THR A 139 -8.26 -5.33 9.00
CA THR A 139 -9.19 -6.38 8.61
C THR A 139 -8.58 -7.74 8.98
N PRO A 140 -9.41 -8.73 9.41
CA PRO A 140 -8.88 -10.04 9.76
C PRO A 140 -8.43 -10.78 8.50
N PHE A 141 -7.50 -11.70 8.67
CA PHE A 141 -7.43 -12.85 7.79
C PHE A 141 -8.46 -13.88 8.20
N VAL A 142 -8.97 -14.61 7.23
CA VAL A 142 -9.98 -15.63 7.41
C VAL A 142 -9.46 -16.95 6.85
N LEU A 143 -9.52 -17.99 7.66
CA LEU A 143 -9.29 -19.36 7.20
C LEU A 143 -10.52 -19.80 6.42
N THR A 144 -10.36 -19.89 5.12
CA THR A 144 -11.45 -20.18 4.17
C THR A 144 -11.14 -21.44 3.37
N VAL A 145 -12.15 -22.25 3.13
CA VAL A 145 -12.03 -23.48 2.36
C VAL A 145 -13.06 -23.57 1.25
N HIS A 146 -12.73 -24.30 0.18
CA HIS A 146 -13.71 -24.71 -0.82
C HIS A 146 -14.68 -25.73 -0.22
N PRO A 147 -16.00 -25.67 -0.52
CA PRO A 147 -17.01 -26.57 0.07
C PRO A 147 -16.84 -28.06 -0.25
N SER A 148 -16.07 -28.40 -1.30
CA SER A 148 -15.73 -29.80 -1.61
C SER A 148 -14.86 -30.48 -0.55
N LEU A 149 -14.12 -29.69 0.27
CA LEU A 149 -13.41 -30.25 1.39
C LEU A 149 -14.41 -30.74 2.45
N PRO A 150 -14.27 -31.97 2.94
CA PRO A 150 -15.11 -32.53 4.01
C PRO A 150 -14.71 -31.96 5.38
N ALA A 151 -14.62 -30.62 5.49
CA ALA A 151 -14.28 -29.92 6.70
C ALA A 151 -15.21 -28.68 6.85
N LYS A 152 -15.97 -28.65 7.93
CA LYS A 152 -16.90 -27.56 8.29
C LYS A 152 -16.39 -26.74 9.46
N THR A 153 -15.36 -27.20 10.14
CA THR A 153 -14.74 -26.58 11.32
C THR A 153 -13.22 -26.63 11.19
N THR A 154 -12.53 -25.77 11.94
CA THR A 154 -11.06 -25.80 12.01
C THR A 154 -10.53 -27.14 12.52
N LYS A 155 -11.22 -27.78 13.48
CA LYS A 155 -10.87 -29.14 13.98
C LYS A 155 -10.94 -30.20 12.89
N GLU A 156 -11.99 -30.17 12.08
CA GLU A 156 -12.15 -31.12 10.95
C GLU A 156 -11.09 -30.89 9.88
N LEU A 157 -10.74 -29.62 9.59
CA LEU A 157 -9.65 -29.29 8.66
C LEU A 157 -8.31 -29.84 9.16
N ILE A 158 -8.00 -29.66 10.44
CA ILE A 158 -6.79 -30.20 11.06
C ILE A 158 -6.77 -31.75 10.96
N ALA A 159 -7.88 -32.40 11.26
CA ALA A 159 -7.99 -33.87 11.16
C ALA A 159 -7.77 -34.34 9.72
N LEU A 160 -8.38 -33.68 8.75
CA LEU A 160 -8.21 -33.95 7.33
C LEU A 160 -6.74 -33.77 6.88
N ALA A 161 -6.12 -32.64 7.26
CA ALA A 161 -4.74 -32.35 6.90
C ALA A 161 -3.74 -33.37 7.43
N ARG A 162 -3.99 -33.94 8.63
CA ARG A 162 -3.16 -35.02 9.21
C ARG A 162 -3.21 -36.33 8.43
N THR A 163 -4.31 -36.62 7.76
CA THR A 163 -4.50 -37.85 6.98
C THR A 163 -4.19 -37.67 5.49
N THR A 164 -4.04 -36.42 5.01
CA THR A 164 -3.75 -36.14 3.61
C THR A 164 -2.28 -36.45 3.30
N LYS A 165 -2.04 -37.45 2.46
CA LYS A 165 -0.69 -37.80 2.00
C LYS A 165 -0.07 -36.62 1.24
N GLY A 166 1.16 -36.23 1.60
CA GLY A 166 1.85 -35.11 0.99
C GLY A 166 1.52 -33.76 1.62
N GLY A 167 0.44 -33.62 2.37
CA GLY A 167 -0.05 -32.37 2.95
C GLY A 167 -1.18 -31.72 2.15
N LEU A 168 -1.96 -30.89 2.81
CA LEU A 168 -3.08 -30.16 2.20
C LEU A 168 -2.59 -28.88 1.52
N SER A 169 -2.92 -28.66 0.23
CA SER A 169 -2.50 -27.46 -0.48
C SER A 169 -3.27 -26.21 -0.02
N TYR A 170 -2.60 -25.09 -0.01
CA TYR A 170 -3.20 -23.79 0.29
C TYR A 170 -2.66 -22.67 -0.61
N ALA A 171 -3.45 -21.63 -0.81
CA ALA A 171 -3.06 -20.45 -1.57
C ALA A 171 -2.32 -19.44 -0.68
N GLY A 172 -1.08 -19.14 -1.04
CA GLY A 172 -0.28 -18.05 -0.46
C GLY A 172 -0.19 -16.86 -1.40
N SER A 173 0.06 -15.65 -0.89
CA SER A 173 0.25 -14.43 -1.69
C SER A 173 1.73 -14.04 -1.81
N GLY A 174 2.60 -15.02 -2.02
CA GLY A 174 4.04 -14.89 -2.14
C GLY A 174 4.80 -15.33 -0.90
N THR A 175 5.96 -15.93 -1.11
CA THR A 175 6.82 -16.47 -0.05
C THR A 175 7.29 -15.36 0.90
N GLY A 176 7.09 -15.56 2.21
CA GLY A 176 7.41 -14.57 3.24
C GLY A 176 6.35 -13.50 3.45
N GLY A 177 5.30 -13.42 2.61
CA GLY A 177 4.19 -12.50 2.83
C GLY A 177 3.30 -12.90 4.02
N ALA A 178 2.48 -11.98 4.51
CA ALA A 178 1.69 -12.19 5.72
C ALA A 178 0.72 -13.37 5.64
N THR A 179 0.08 -13.63 4.50
CA THR A 179 -0.82 -14.79 4.31
C THR A 179 -0.06 -16.12 4.35
N HIS A 180 1.15 -16.14 3.77
CA HIS A 180 2.02 -17.31 3.84
C HIS A 180 2.44 -17.57 5.28
N LEU A 181 2.99 -16.57 5.98
CA LEU A 181 3.43 -16.73 7.37
C LEU A 181 2.28 -17.08 8.32
N ALA A 182 1.09 -16.50 8.13
CA ALA A 182 -0.09 -16.83 8.93
C ALA A 182 -0.52 -18.30 8.75
N THR A 183 -0.43 -18.83 7.51
CA THR A 183 -0.75 -20.23 7.25
C THR A 183 0.33 -21.16 7.78
N GLU A 184 1.60 -20.83 7.65
CA GLU A 184 2.71 -21.59 8.21
C GLU A 184 2.64 -21.63 9.76
N LEU A 185 2.31 -20.50 10.39
CA LEU A 185 2.09 -20.44 11.84
C LEU A 185 0.94 -21.37 12.26
N PHE A 186 -0.20 -21.28 11.58
CA PHE A 186 -1.34 -22.18 11.82
C PHE A 186 -0.94 -23.65 11.66
N SER A 187 -0.23 -23.98 10.58
CA SER A 187 0.26 -25.32 10.28
C SER A 187 1.18 -25.84 11.38
N SER A 188 2.12 -25.02 11.82
CA SER A 188 3.07 -25.33 12.90
C SER A 188 2.36 -25.56 14.24
N MET A 189 1.48 -24.65 14.65
CA MET A 189 0.74 -24.75 15.92
C MET A 189 -0.20 -25.95 15.92
N ALA A 190 -0.90 -26.24 14.81
CA ALA A 190 -1.79 -27.39 14.67
C ALA A 190 -1.04 -28.73 14.46
N LYS A 191 0.29 -28.68 14.27
CA LYS A 191 1.15 -29.85 13.96
C LYS A 191 0.63 -30.62 12.75
N ILE A 192 0.36 -29.89 11.66
CA ILE A 192 -0.09 -30.44 10.37
C ILE A 192 0.88 -30.04 9.27
N LYS A 193 0.85 -30.77 8.15
CA LYS A 193 1.60 -30.42 6.95
C LYS A 193 0.67 -29.76 5.94
N MET A 194 1.03 -28.56 5.52
CA MET A 194 0.37 -27.87 4.41
C MET A 194 1.40 -27.50 3.33
N VAL A 195 0.95 -27.40 2.08
CA VAL A 195 1.81 -27.14 0.91
C VAL A 195 1.37 -25.83 0.26
N ALA A 196 2.26 -24.86 0.24
CA ALA A 196 1.99 -23.53 -0.32
C ALA A 196 1.99 -23.56 -1.85
N ILE A 197 0.91 -23.08 -2.46
CA ILE A 197 0.83 -22.69 -3.87
C ILE A 197 0.84 -21.17 -3.91
N GLN A 198 1.91 -20.60 -4.44
CA GLN A 198 2.14 -19.16 -4.36
C GLN A 198 1.51 -18.39 -5.54
N TYR A 199 0.74 -17.35 -5.23
CA TYR A 199 0.09 -16.46 -6.17
C TYR A 199 0.62 -15.02 -6.00
N LYS A 200 0.38 -14.15 -6.99
CA LYS A 200 0.76 -12.73 -6.91
C LYS A 200 -0.18 -11.88 -6.01
N SER A 201 -1.31 -12.44 -5.59
CA SER A 201 -2.26 -11.86 -4.61
C SER A 201 -3.31 -12.89 -4.22
N THR A 202 -4.08 -12.62 -3.16
CA THR A 202 -5.29 -13.39 -2.81
C THR A 202 -6.31 -13.38 -3.94
N GLY A 203 -6.46 -12.25 -4.65
CA GLY A 203 -7.37 -12.15 -5.80
C GLY A 203 -6.95 -13.04 -6.96
N ALA A 204 -5.66 -13.17 -7.24
CA ALA A 204 -5.16 -14.07 -8.26
C ALA A 204 -5.40 -15.56 -7.94
N ALA A 205 -5.45 -15.90 -6.64
CA ALA A 205 -5.75 -17.27 -6.19
C ALA A 205 -7.25 -17.61 -6.26
N MET A 206 -8.12 -16.62 -6.44
CA MET A 206 -9.57 -16.78 -6.28
C MET A 206 -10.18 -17.78 -7.28
N ALA A 207 -9.69 -17.81 -8.51
CA ALA A 207 -10.18 -18.74 -9.52
C ALA A 207 -9.93 -20.21 -9.11
N ASP A 208 -8.71 -20.50 -8.66
CA ASP A 208 -8.31 -21.86 -8.24
C ASP A 208 -8.96 -22.24 -6.91
N LEU A 209 -9.20 -21.28 -6.03
CA LEU A 209 -9.94 -21.51 -4.79
C LEU A 209 -11.42 -21.82 -5.06
N LEU A 210 -12.07 -21.08 -5.99
CA LEU A 210 -13.48 -21.30 -6.36
C LEU A 210 -13.71 -22.56 -7.17
N SER A 211 -12.71 -23.04 -7.90
CA SER A 211 -12.75 -24.32 -8.61
C SER A 211 -12.38 -25.51 -7.72
N GLY A 212 -11.84 -25.27 -6.52
CA GLY A 212 -11.36 -26.28 -5.59
C GLY A 212 -9.98 -26.86 -5.95
N GLN A 213 -9.29 -26.35 -6.96
CA GLN A 213 -7.92 -26.79 -7.29
C GLN A 213 -6.94 -26.51 -6.15
N VAL A 214 -7.06 -25.34 -5.50
CA VAL A 214 -6.38 -25.03 -4.25
C VAL A 214 -7.43 -24.77 -3.18
N PRO A 215 -7.72 -25.78 -2.34
CA PRO A 215 -8.96 -25.79 -1.56
C PRO A 215 -8.91 -24.95 -0.28
N VAL A 216 -7.77 -24.39 0.12
CA VAL A 216 -7.61 -23.65 1.37
C VAL A 216 -6.91 -22.33 1.13
N ILE A 217 -7.34 -21.28 1.84
CA ILE A 217 -6.64 -20.00 1.93
C ILE A 217 -6.77 -19.42 3.34
N VAL A 218 -5.69 -18.82 3.85
CA VAL A 218 -5.71 -17.87 4.96
C VAL A 218 -5.43 -16.50 4.36
N GLY A 219 -6.45 -15.67 4.22
CA GLY A 219 -6.30 -14.41 3.49
C GLY A 219 -7.30 -13.35 3.92
N SER A 220 -7.20 -12.17 3.29
CA SER A 220 -8.08 -11.03 3.58
C SER A 220 -9.56 -11.40 3.42
N LEU A 221 -10.39 -10.90 4.33
CA LEU A 221 -11.83 -11.09 4.31
C LEU A 221 -12.49 -10.47 3.05
N LEU A 222 -12.00 -9.32 2.57
CA LEU A 222 -12.66 -8.54 1.52
C LEU A 222 -12.92 -9.35 0.23
N PRO A 223 -11.92 -9.99 -0.41
CA PRO A 223 -12.16 -10.73 -1.65
C PRO A 223 -12.98 -12.00 -1.46
N VAL A 224 -13.05 -12.59 -0.27
CA VAL A 224 -13.81 -13.81 -0.02
C VAL A 224 -15.26 -13.56 0.37
N THR A 225 -15.58 -12.39 0.92
CA THR A 225 -16.91 -12.04 1.43
C THR A 225 -18.07 -12.33 0.46
N PRO A 226 -18.01 -11.95 -0.83
CA PRO A 226 -19.09 -12.25 -1.78
C PRO A 226 -19.33 -13.74 -1.99
N HIS A 227 -18.30 -14.55 -1.80
CA HIS A 227 -18.35 -15.99 -2.01
C HIS A 227 -18.80 -16.76 -0.75
N LEU A 228 -18.64 -16.15 0.44
CA LEU A 228 -19.18 -16.68 1.69
C LEU A 228 -20.70 -16.60 1.70
N SER A 229 -21.28 -15.46 1.30
CA SER A 229 -22.72 -15.25 1.27
C SER A 229 -23.45 -16.14 0.27
N THR A 230 -22.79 -16.50 -0.83
CA THR A 230 -23.33 -17.41 -1.86
C THR A 230 -23.03 -18.88 -1.61
N GLY A 231 -22.31 -19.22 -0.54
CA GLY A 231 -21.92 -20.58 -0.21
C GLY A 231 -20.86 -21.19 -1.13
N LYS A 232 -20.28 -20.42 -2.06
CA LYS A 232 -19.19 -20.88 -2.94
C LYS A 232 -17.89 -21.10 -2.19
N LEU A 233 -17.72 -20.44 -1.04
CA LEU A 233 -16.63 -20.66 -0.11
C LEU A 233 -17.19 -20.79 1.31
N ARG A 234 -16.41 -21.41 2.19
CA ARG A 234 -16.75 -21.60 3.60
C ARG A 234 -15.64 -21.02 4.48
N ALA A 235 -15.99 -20.04 5.32
CA ALA A 235 -15.10 -19.57 6.37
C ALA A 235 -15.14 -20.50 7.57
N LEU A 236 -13.99 -20.87 8.12
CA LEU A 236 -13.86 -21.73 9.29
C LEU A 236 -13.49 -20.97 10.55
N ALA A 237 -12.64 -19.95 10.45
CA ALA A 237 -12.20 -19.14 11.57
C ALA A 237 -11.61 -17.79 11.10
N VAL A 238 -11.57 -16.80 12.01
CA VAL A 238 -10.79 -15.56 11.86
C VAL A 238 -9.45 -15.68 12.62
N THR A 239 -8.43 -14.95 12.16
CA THR A 239 -7.10 -14.98 12.78
C THR A 239 -6.91 -13.95 13.91
N THR A 240 -7.91 -13.14 14.18
CA THR A 240 -7.90 -12.15 15.27
C THR A 240 -8.01 -12.80 16.64
N ALA A 241 -7.51 -12.13 17.68
CA ALA A 241 -7.58 -12.63 19.06
C ALA A 241 -9.02 -12.76 19.58
N LYS A 242 -9.95 -11.95 19.04
CA LYS A 242 -11.39 -12.01 19.35
C LYS A 242 -12.17 -12.22 18.06
N ARG A 243 -13.38 -12.76 18.16
CA ARG A 243 -14.30 -12.90 17.02
C ARG A 243 -14.54 -11.55 16.36
N TRP A 244 -14.63 -11.56 15.05
CA TRP A 244 -14.79 -10.34 14.28
C TRP A 244 -16.24 -9.83 14.32
N HIS A 245 -16.42 -8.52 14.52
CA HIS A 245 -17.74 -7.92 14.75
C HIS A 245 -18.74 -8.13 13.60
N THR A 246 -18.26 -8.19 12.33
CA THR A 246 -19.15 -8.48 11.20
C THR A 246 -19.40 -9.97 10.98
N LEU A 247 -18.66 -10.85 11.68
CA LEU A 247 -18.76 -12.31 11.63
C LEU A 247 -18.80 -12.91 13.04
N PRO A 248 -19.73 -12.49 13.91
CA PRO A 248 -19.71 -12.85 15.36
C PRO A 248 -19.90 -14.33 15.62
N LYS A 249 -20.48 -15.07 14.67
CA LYS A 249 -20.67 -16.52 14.76
C LYS A 249 -19.42 -17.32 14.36
N LEU A 250 -18.46 -16.66 13.65
CA LEU A 250 -17.26 -17.33 13.21
C LEU A 250 -16.24 -17.36 14.37
N PRO A 251 -15.73 -18.56 14.75
CA PRO A 251 -14.74 -18.64 15.84
C PRO A 251 -13.40 -18.05 15.43
N THR A 252 -12.53 -17.82 16.41
CA THR A 252 -11.12 -17.52 16.14
C THR A 252 -10.33 -18.81 15.95
N VAL A 253 -9.18 -18.71 15.26
CA VAL A 253 -8.23 -19.84 15.19
C VAL A 253 -7.77 -20.24 16.58
N ALA A 254 -7.53 -19.28 17.48
CA ALA A 254 -7.09 -19.51 18.86
C ALA A 254 -8.11 -20.29 19.72
N GLU A 255 -9.40 -20.29 19.38
CA GLU A 255 -10.40 -21.15 20.05
C GLU A 255 -10.19 -22.65 19.76
N THR A 256 -9.40 -22.98 18.73
CA THR A 256 -9.14 -24.38 18.33
C THR A 256 -7.67 -24.75 18.48
N VAL A 257 -6.78 -23.81 18.22
CA VAL A 257 -5.31 -23.98 18.26
C VAL A 257 -4.78 -22.89 19.20
N PRO A 258 -4.60 -23.19 20.48
CA PRO A 258 -4.17 -22.23 21.49
C PRO A 258 -2.68 -21.81 21.34
#